data_a338bd3a570932c24986d6da00e5d9ab
#
_entry.id   a338bd3a570932c24986d6da00e5d9ab
#
_cell.length_a   1.000
_cell.length_b   1.000
_cell.length_c   1.000
_cell.angle_alpha   90.00
_cell.angle_beta   90.00
_cell.angle_gamma   90.00
#
_symmetry.space_group_name_H-M   'P 1'
#
loop_
_entity.id
_entity.type
_entity.pdbx_description
1 polymer ?
#
loop_
_entity_poly.entity_id
_entity_poly.type
_entity_poly.pdbx_seq_one_letter_code
_entity_poly.pdbx_strand_id
1 'polypeptide(L)'
;MSDIAAIPPILIVLSGLPGAGKSTLAQGLSLALAVTMVSVDPIEAEMLRAGLARAHTGIAAYEVAQALADDHLRLAHSVIIDAVNPVEAPRAAWRKLAATHRAQLRIIECVCTDEAIHRQRIEKRIRNIAGLPEIAWADVLKRRAEYEAWADPHLVLDTSRASPEQLLSDALNYTSHR
;
A
#
# COMPACT_ATOMS: atom_id res chain seq x y z
N MET A 1 32.08 -10.09 22.03
CA MET A 1 30.67 -10.28 21.62
C MET A 1 30.58 -9.75 20.20
N SER A 2 30.47 -10.66 19.24
CA SER A 2 30.42 -10.29 17.82
C SER A 2 29.13 -9.51 17.57
N ASP A 3 29.26 -8.26 17.12
CA ASP A 3 28.15 -7.47 16.59
C ASP A 3 27.59 -8.22 15.35
N ILE A 4 26.58 -9.04 15.57
CA ILE A 4 25.80 -9.57 14.46
C ILE A 4 25.03 -8.34 13.98
N ALA A 5 25.50 -7.72 12.89
CA ALA A 5 24.80 -6.61 12.27
C ALA A 5 23.36 -7.08 11.97
N ALA A 6 22.40 -6.60 12.75
CA ALA A 6 21.01 -6.95 12.57
C ALA A 6 20.58 -6.53 11.14
N ILE A 7 19.94 -7.45 10.44
CA ILE A 7 19.40 -7.15 9.10
C ILE A 7 18.41 -6.02 9.28
N PRO A 8 18.57 -4.90 8.56
CA PRO A 8 17.64 -3.78 8.70
C PRO A 8 16.22 -4.21 8.30
N PRO A 9 15.20 -3.73 9.01
CA PRO A 9 13.81 -4.02 8.63
C PRO A 9 13.49 -3.41 7.27
N ILE A 10 12.47 -3.92 6.62
CA ILE A 10 12.00 -3.44 5.32
C ILE A 10 10.63 -2.78 5.51
N LEU A 11 10.49 -1.57 5.00
CA LEU A 11 9.20 -0.90 4.82
C LEU A 11 8.77 -1.09 3.36
N ILE A 12 7.79 -1.95 3.13
CA ILE A 12 7.23 -2.19 1.79
C ILE A 12 5.99 -1.32 1.65
N VAL A 13 5.98 -0.42 0.67
CA VAL A 13 4.86 0.49 0.42
C VAL A 13 4.23 0.15 -0.93
N LEU A 14 3.01 -0.40 -0.90
CA LEU A 14 2.21 -0.57 -2.11
C LEU A 14 1.47 0.73 -2.43
N SER A 15 1.40 1.04 -3.70
CA SER A 15 0.76 2.23 -4.25
C SER A 15 -0.06 1.89 -5.49
N GLY A 16 -0.95 2.81 -5.90
CA GLY A 16 -1.76 2.67 -7.11
C GLY A 16 -3.25 2.93 -6.88
N LEU A 17 -4.00 3.08 -7.94
CA LEU A 17 -5.43 3.42 -7.91
C LEU A 17 -6.29 2.31 -7.27
N PRO A 18 -7.49 2.62 -6.78
CA PRO A 18 -8.46 1.60 -6.39
C PRO A 18 -8.71 0.61 -7.53
N GLY A 19 -8.78 -0.69 -7.22
CA GLY A 19 -8.95 -1.74 -8.24
C GLY A 19 -7.68 -2.16 -8.99
N ALA A 20 -6.54 -1.51 -8.76
CA ALA A 20 -5.26 -1.86 -9.37
C ALA A 20 -4.58 -3.13 -8.80
N GLY A 21 -5.20 -3.87 -7.87
CA GLY A 21 -4.68 -5.14 -7.38
C GLY A 21 -3.75 -5.08 -6.16
N LYS A 22 -3.51 -3.89 -5.58
CA LYS A 22 -2.62 -3.70 -4.42
C LYS A 22 -2.87 -4.65 -3.26
N SER A 23 -4.09 -4.70 -2.78
CA SER A 23 -4.44 -5.49 -1.58
C SER A 23 -4.23 -7.00 -1.79
N THR A 24 -4.48 -7.49 -3.00
CA THR A 24 -4.20 -8.90 -3.36
C THR A 24 -2.70 -9.18 -3.30
N LEU A 25 -1.89 -8.29 -3.86
CA LEU A 25 -0.43 -8.42 -3.82
C LEU A 25 0.11 -8.26 -2.40
N ALA A 26 -0.40 -7.28 -1.62
CA ALA A 26 -0.02 -7.07 -0.23
C ALA A 26 -0.30 -8.29 0.64
N GLN A 27 -1.45 -8.93 0.47
CA GLN A 27 -1.79 -10.18 1.15
C GLN A 27 -0.85 -11.31 0.77
N GLY A 28 -0.56 -11.48 -0.53
CA GLY A 28 0.40 -12.47 -1.01
C GLY A 28 1.80 -12.28 -0.41
N LEU A 29 2.30 -11.03 -0.42
CA LEU A 29 3.59 -10.68 0.20
C LEU A 29 3.58 -10.92 1.71
N SER A 30 2.51 -10.53 2.41
CA SER A 30 2.37 -10.73 3.85
C SER A 30 2.45 -12.21 4.23
N LEU A 31 1.75 -13.07 3.49
CA LEU A 31 1.79 -14.51 3.71
C LEU A 31 3.16 -15.12 3.39
N ALA A 32 3.75 -14.74 2.26
CA ALA A 32 5.02 -15.30 1.80
C ALA A 32 6.21 -14.88 2.66
N LEU A 33 6.20 -13.64 3.18
CA LEU A 33 7.30 -13.08 3.97
C LEU A 33 7.05 -13.21 5.49
N ALA A 34 5.87 -13.62 5.93
CA ALA A 34 5.42 -13.57 7.34
C ALA A 34 5.56 -12.16 7.95
N VAL A 35 5.22 -11.12 7.16
CA VAL A 35 5.33 -9.70 7.53
C VAL A 35 3.95 -9.11 7.72
N THR A 36 3.76 -8.32 8.79
CA THR A 36 2.50 -7.63 9.07
C THR A 36 2.13 -6.68 7.94
N MET A 37 0.87 -6.73 7.51
CA MET A 37 0.28 -5.79 6.56
C MET A 37 -0.62 -4.79 7.30
N VAL A 38 -0.42 -3.52 7.05
CA VAL A 38 -1.26 -2.40 7.50
C VAL A 38 -1.95 -1.79 6.29
N SER A 39 -3.28 -1.87 6.24
CA SER A 39 -4.08 -1.30 5.15
C SER A 39 -4.83 -0.07 5.63
N VAL A 40 -4.78 1.02 4.86
CA VAL A 40 -5.42 2.30 5.20
C VAL A 40 -6.95 2.21 5.07
N ASP A 41 -7.47 1.50 4.07
CA ASP A 41 -8.92 1.40 3.84
C ASP A 41 -9.70 0.82 5.05
N PRO A 42 -9.29 -0.31 5.68
CA PRO A 42 -9.95 -0.80 6.90
C PRO A 42 -9.88 0.17 8.08
N ILE A 43 -8.76 0.87 8.25
CA ILE A 43 -8.61 1.87 9.31
C ILE A 43 -9.63 3.01 9.10
N GLU A 44 -9.73 3.54 7.87
CA GLU A 44 -10.72 4.57 7.54
C GLU A 44 -12.15 4.08 7.78
N ALA A 45 -12.44 2.82 7.43
CA ALA A 45 -13.76 2.23 7.65
C ALA A 45 -14.16 2.20 9.12
N GLU A 46 -13.23 1.80 10.00
CA GLU A 46 -13.48 1.79 11.44
C GLU A 46 -13.70 3.19 12.01
N MET A 47 -12.93 4.19 11.53
CA MET A 47 -13.13 5.57 11.92
C MET A 47 -14.53 6.08 11.54
N LEU A 48 -15.00 5.77 10.32
CA LEU A 48 -16.35 6.12 9.87
C LEU A 48 -17.43 5.43 10.71
N ARG A 49 -17.24 4.15 11.05
CA ARG A 49 -18.17 3.40 11.92
C ARG A 49 -18.19 3.94 13.33
N ALA A 50 -17.08 4.48 13.81
CA ALA A 50 -17.00 5.17 15.11
C ALA A 50 -17.66 6.56 15.10
N GLY A 51 -18.18 7.01 13.93
CA GLY A 51 -18.88 8.29 13.80
C GLY A 51 -18.01 9.49 13.46
N LEU A 52 -16.74 9.28 13.09
CA LEU A 52 -15.89 10.39 12.64
C LEU A 52 -16.34 10.90 11.27
N ALA A 53 -16.26 12.22 11.08
CA ALA A 53 -16.66 12.85 9.83
C ALA A 53 -15.68 12.48 8.70
N ARG A 54 -16.24 12.11 7.54
CA ARG A 54 -15.48 11.69 6.35
C ARG A 54 -14.42 12.70 5.89
N ALA A 55 -14.64 13.99 6.13
CA ALA A 55 -13.66 15.03 5.77
C ALA A 55 -12.30 14.86 6.48
N HIS A 56 -12.26 14.12 7.58
CA HIS A 56 -11.05 13.95 8.39
C HIS A 56 -10.50 12.51 8.35
N THR A 57 -11.32 11.53 7.99
CA THR A 57 -10.93 10.11 8.12
C THR A 57 -9.83 9.69 7.17
N GLY A 58 -9.79 10.23 5.95
CA GLY A 58 -8.76 9.88 4.97
C GLY A 58 -7.33 10.19 5.46
N ILE A 59 -7.10 11.43 5.94
CA ILE A 59 -5.80 11.84 6.48
C ILE A 59 -5.51 11.09 7.78
N ALA A 60 -6.48 11.02 8.70
CA ALA A 60 -6.31 10.34 9.98
C ALA A 60 -5.98 8.85 9.82
N ALA A 61 -6.54 8.17 8.82
CA ALA A 61 -6.21 6.76 8.56
C ALA A 61 -4.75 6.57 8.12
N TYR A 62 -4.18 7.52 7.35
CA TYR A 62 -2.75 7.51 7.04
C TYR A 62 -1.89 7.74 8.27
N GLU A 63 -2.25 8.69 9.14
CA GLU A 63 -1.52 8.96 10.39
C GLU A 63 -1.52 7.73 11.31
N VAL A 64 -2.65 7.04 11.44
CA VAL A 64 -2.73 5.79 12.22
C VAL A 64 -1.88 4.69 11.57
N ALA A 65 -1.93 4.54 10.25
CA ALA A 65 -1.10 3.57 9.55
C ALA A 65 0.40 3.85 9.74
N GLN A 66 0.80 5.13 9.75
CA GLN A 66 2.17 5.55 10.03
C GLN A 66 2.59 5.22 11.47
N ALA A 67 1.73 5.50 12.45
CA ALA A 67 2.01 5.17 13.84
C ALA A 67 2.19 3.66 14.06
N LEU A 68 1.35 2.83 13.43
CA LEU A 68 1.50 1.37 13.47
C LEU A 68 2.80 0.91 12.81
N ALA A 69 3.15 1.49 11.66
CA ALA A 69 4.40 1.18 10.98
C ALA A 69 5.63 1.60 11.80
N ASP A 70 5.57 2.77 12.47
CA ASP A 70 6.61 3.25 13.39
C ASP A 70 6.86 2.25 14.52
N ASP A 71 5.81 1.75 15.15
CA ASP A 71 5.92 0.75 16.21
C ASP A 71 6.58 -0.55 15.72
N HIS A 72 6.21 -1.04 14.53
CA HIS A 72 6.85 -2.22 13.95
C HIS A 72 8.34 -1.99 13.67
N LEU A 73 8.67 -0.89 13.00
CA LEU A 73 10.05 -0.58 12.62
C LEU A 73 10.95 -0.31 13.83
N ARG A 74 10.39 0.31 14.89
CA ARG A 74 11.10 0.53 16.15
C ARG A 74 11.51 -0.78 16.83
N LEU A 75 10.75 -1.85 16.62
CA LEU A 75 11.05 -3.22 17.07
C LEU A 75 11.89 -4.01 16.06
N ALA A 76 12.44 -3.36 15.03
CA ALA A 76 13.15 -3.97 13.91
C ALA A 76 12.31 -5.01 13.13
N HIS A 77 10.98 -4.89 13.17
CA HIS A 77 10.07 -5.71 12.38
C HIS A 77 9.77 -5.02 11.05
N SER A 78 9.83 -5.78 9.96
CA SER A 78 9.39 -5.31 8.65
C SER A 78 7.86 -5.12 8.63
N VAL A 79 7.37 -4.22 7.75
CA VAL A 79 5.94 -3.92 7.62
C VAL A 79 5.58 -3.62 6.17
N ILE A 80 4.38 -4.03 5.78
CA ILE A 80 3.80 -3.77 4.46
C ILE A 80 2.68 -2.75 4.62
N ILE A 81 2.69 -1.71 3.81
CA ILE A 81 1.64 -0.69 3.74
C ILE A 81 0.83 -0.89 2.46
N ASP A 82 -0.48 -1.07 2.60
CA ASP A 82 -1.44 -1.11 1.49
C ASP A 82 -2.25 0.18 1.48
N ALA A 83 -1.92 1.09 0.56
CA ALA A 83 -2.58 2.39 0.42
C ALA A 83 -2.52 2.91 -1.02
N VAL A 84 -3.33 3.91 -1.35
CA VAL A 84 -3.33 4.54 -2.68
C VAL A 84 -2.08 5.38 -2.90
N ASN A 85 -1.62 6.13 -1.88
CA ASN A 85 -0.47 7.03 -1.94
C ASN A 85 -0.50 7.99 -3.14
N PRO A 86 -1.59 8.76 -3.35
CA PRO A 86 -1.82 9.45 -4.60
C PRO A 86 -0.93 10.67 -4.82
N VAL A 87 -0.45 11.29 -3.74
CA VAL A 87 0.28 12.56 -3.76
C VAL A 87 1.55 12.50 -2.91
N GLU A 88 2.38 13.52 -3.01
CA GLU A 88 3.69 13.57 -2.36
C GLU A 88 3.63 13.50 -0.82
N ALA A 89 2.61 14.08 -0.19
CA ALA A 89 2.55 14.17 1.28
C ALA A 89 2.66 12.80 2.01
N PRO A 90 1.82 11.79 1.74
CA PRO A 90 1.98 10.47 2.34
C PRO A 90 3.28 9.78 1.92
N ARG A 91 3.76 10.00 0.68
CA ARG A 91 5.01 9.41 0.17
C ARG A 91 6.23 9.92 0.96
N ALA A 92 6.29 11.24 1.20
CA ALA A 92 7.34 11.85 2.03
C ALA A 92 7.33 11.30 3.46
N ALA A 93 6.16 11.05 4.03
CA ALA A 93 6.05 10.46 5.36
C ALA A 93 6.64 9.04 5.43
N TRP A 94 6.39 8.19 4.44
CA TRP A 94 7.00 6.86 4.36
C TRP A 94 8.52 6.92 4.23
N ARG A 95 9.06 7.83 3.39
CA ARG A 95 10.51 8.03 3.28
C ARG A 95 11.13 8.46 4.62
N LYS A 96 10.51 9.43 5.28
CA LYS A 96 10.95 9.90 6.60
C LYS A 96 10.96 8.77 7.62
N LEU A 97 9.90 7.96 7.65
CA LEU A 97 9.77 6.83 8.56
C LEU A 97 10.87 5.79 8.32
N ALA A 98 11.09 5.41 7.07
CA ALA A 98 12.16 4.49 6.70
C ALA A 98 13.55 5.01 7.13
N ALA A 99 13.82 6.29 6.88
CA ALA A 99 15.09 6.92 7.27
C ALA A 99 15.27 6.95 8.80
N THR A 100 14.21 7.27 9.55
CA THR A 100 14.24 7.31 11.03
C THR A 100 14.67 5.98 11.63
N HIS A 101 14.17 4.87 11.09
CA HIS A 101 14.47 3.52 11.60
C HIS A 101 15.58 2.80 10.82
N ARG A 102 16.25 3.48 9.89
CA ARG A 102 17.23 2.86 8.99
C ARG A 102 16.66 1.63 8.25
N ALA A 103 15.35 1.65 8.00
CA ALA A 103 14.67 0.60 7.26
C ALA A 103 14.94 0.73 5.76
N GLN A 104 14.99 -0.40 5.07
CA GLN A 104 15.02 -0.39 3.60
C GLN A 104 13.62 -0.05 3.08
N LEU A 105 13.49 1.04 2.34
CA LEU A 105 12.23 1.38 1.68
C LEU A 105 12.12 0.63 0.35
N ARG A 106 11.02 -0.08 0.16
CA ARG A 106 10.65 -0.76 -1.08
C ARG A 106 9.29 -0.29 -1.54
N ILE A 107 9.22 0.39 -2.66
CA ILE A 107 7.98 0.93 -3.21
C ILE A 107 7.54 0.06 -4.38
N ILE A 108 6.29 -0.37 -4.38
CA ILE A 108 5.69 -1.17 -5.45
C ILE A 108 4.42 -0.46 -5.93
N GLU A 109 4.42 0.03 -7.16
CA GLU A 109 3.26 0.62 -7.78
C GLU A 109 2.50 -0.41 -8.59
N CYS A 110 1.26 -0.69 -8.17
CA CYS A 110 0.33 -1.52 -8.93
C CYS A 110 -0.45 -0.64 -9.91
N VAL A 111 -0.34 -0.94 -11.18
CA VAL A 111 -1.13 -0.30 -12.24
C VAL A 111 -2.04 -1.33 -12.90
N CYS A 112 -3.08 -0.86 -13.57
CA CYS A 112 -3.93 -1.65 -14.45
C CYS A 112 -4.09 -0.83 -15.74
N THR A 113 -3.26 -1.10 -16.73
CA THR A 113 -3.22 -0.29 -17.96
C THR A 113 -4.37 -0.59 -18.90
N ASP A 114 -4.98 -1.76 -18.82
CA ASP A 114 -6.22 -2.09 -19.52
C ASP A 114 -7.42 -1.47 -18.78
N GLU A 115 -7.98 -0.42 -19.38
CA GLU A 115 -9.09 0.32 -18.76
C GLU A 115 -10.38 -0.52 -18.66
N ALA A 116 -10.63 -1.42 -19.62
CA ALA A 116 -11.82 -2.28 -19.59
C ALA A 116 -11.73 -3.27 -18.41
N ILE A 117 -10.58 -3.89 -18.21
CA ILE A 117 -10.31 -4.77 -17.07
C ILE A 117 -10.40 -3.99 -15.76
N HIS A 118 -9.81 -2.79 -15.70
CA HIS A 118 -9.82 -1.95 -14.48
C HIS A 118 -11.23 -1.56 -14.10
N ARG A 119 -12.02 -1.08 -15.07
CA ARG A 119 -13.43 -0.72 -14.86
C ARG A 119 -14.26 -1.93 -14.43
N GLN A 120 -14.10 -3.07 -15.10
CA GLN A 120 -14.81 -4.30 -14.74
C GLN A 120 -14.49 -4.73 -13.29
N ARG A 121 -13.23 -4.61 -12.85
CA ARG A 121 -12.85 -4.92 -11.47
C ARG A 121 -13.54 -3.99 -10.47
N ILE A 122 -13.64 -2.70 -10.76
CA ILE A 122 -14.33 -1.74 -9.90
C ILE A 122 -15.83 -2.05 -9.84
N GLU A 123 -16.48 -2.29 -10.98
CA GLU A 123 -17.93 -2.54 -11.07
C GLU A 123 -18.35 -3.89 -10.45
N LYS A 124 -17.47 -4.91 -10.51
CA LYS A 124 -17.72 -6.23 -9.91
C LYS A 124 -17.26 -6.36 -8.47
N ARG A 125 -16.46 -5.41 -7.97
CA ARG A 125 -15.90 -5.48 -6.63
C ARG A 125 -17.00 -5.24 -5.59
N ILE A 126 -17.22 -6.23 -4.75
CA ILE A 126 -17.94 -6.03 -3.49
C ILE A 126 -16.86 -5.81 -2.43
N ARG A 127 -16.73 -4.59 -1.94
CA ARG A 127 -15.88 -4.29 -0.79
C ARG A 127 -16.58 -4.83 0.46
N ASN A 128 -16.15 -5.96 0.96
CA ASN A 128 -16.61 -6.43 2.27
C ASN A 128 -16.00 -5.62 3.43
N ILE A 129 -15.85 -4.30 3.25
CA ILE A 129 -15.37 -3.38 4.28
C ILE A 129 -16.59 -2.56 4.73
N ALA A 130 -17.23 -3.02 5.81
CA ALA A 130 -18.38 -2.31 6.37
C ALA A 130 -18.00 -0.87 6.74
N GLY A 131 -18.83 0.10 6.36
CA GLY A 131 -18.61 1.52 6.64
C GLY A 131 -17.95 2.31 5.51
N LEU A 132 -17.26 1.69 4.55
CA LEU A 132 -16.78 2.38 3.35
C LEU A 132 -17.78 2.23 2.20
N PRO A 133 -18.18 3.33 1.56
CA PRO A 133 -19.03 3.25 0.37
C PRO A 133 -18.27 2.60 -0.79
N GLU A 134 -19.01 1.92 -1.67
CA GLU A 134 -18.46 1.41 -2.92
C GLU A 134 -17.90 2.56 -3.76
N ILE A 135 -16.78 2.31 -4.43
CA ILE A 135 -16.14 3.28 -5.31
C ILE A 135 -16.71 3.11 -6.72
N ALA A 136 -17.27 4.18 -7.26
CA ALA A 136 -17.69 4.21 -8.66
C ALA A 136 -16.50 4.42 -9.60
N TRP A 137 -16.64 4.01 -10.87
CA TRP A 137 -15.60 4.25 -11.88
C TRP A 137 -15.25 5.73 -12.02
N ALA A 138 -16.23 6.63 -11.92
CA ALA A 138 -16.00 8.07 -11.94
C ALA A 138 -15.05 8.55 -10.83
N ASP A 139 -15.12 7.95 -9.64
CA ASP A 139 -14.21 8.27 -8.54
C ASP A 139 -12.77 7.83 -8.83
N VAL A 140 -12.62 6.70 -9.53
CA VAL A 140 -11.28 6.23 -9.98
C VAL A 140 -10.69 7.19 -11.00
N LEU A 141 -11.48 7.66 -11.96
CA LEU A 141 -11.03 8.65 -12.96
C LEU A 141 -10.62 9.97 -12.30
N LYS A 142 -11.39 10.46 -11.33
CA LYS A 142 -11.03 11.64 -10.55
C LYS A 142 -9.68 11.45 -9.82
N ARG A 143 -9.52 10.33 -9.12
CA ARG A 143 -8.27 10.02 -8.42
C ARG A 143 -7.08 9.83 -9.37
N ARG A 144 -7.32 9.29 -10.59
CA ARG A 144 -6.31 9.19 -11.63
C ARG A 144 -5.78 10.56 -12.05
N ALA A 145 -6.66 11.56 -12.16
CA ALA A 145 -6.28 12.92 -12.52
C ALA A 145 -5.48 13.63 -11.41
N GLU A 146 -5.67 13.23 -10.16
CA GLU A 146 -4.97 13.75 -8.98
C GLU A 146 -3.71 12.93 -8.62
N TYR A 147 -3.49 11.79 -9.27
CA TYR A 147 -2.39 10.87 -8.95
C TYR A 147 -1.08 11.37 -9.55
N GLU A 148 -0.16 11.76 -8.69
CA GLU A 148 1.17 12.22 -9.08
C GLU A 148 2.07 11.05 -9.47
N ALA A 149 2.96 11.25 -10.45
CA ALA A 149 4.00 10.28 -10.77
C ALA A 149 4.96 10.10 -9.59
N TRP A 150 5.46 8.89 -9.38
CA TRP A 150 6.50 8.63 -8.40
C TRP A 150 7.85 9.16 -8.89
N ALA A 151 8.54 9.92 -8.06
CA ALA A 151 9.92 10.35 -8.31
C ALA A 151 10.96 9.35 -7.79
N ASP A 152 10.59 8.56 -6.77
CA ASP A 152 11.47 7.57 -6.17
C ASP A 152 11.66 6.35 -7.09
N PRO A 153 12.82 5.67 -7.04
CA PRO A 153 12.97 4.35 -7.65
C PRO A 153 11.95 3.36 -7.08
N HIS A 154 11.18 2.74 -7.94
CA HIS A 154 10.13 1.81 -7.53
C HIS A 154 9.91 0.71 -8.58
N LEU A 155 9.30 -0.40 -8.15
CA LEU A 155 8.83 -1.45 -9.02
C LEU A 155 7.42 -1.12 -9.52
N VAL A 156 7.22 -1.15 -10.84
CA VAL A 156 5.88 -1.00 -11.46
C VAL A 156 5.37 -2.37 -11.88
N LEU A 157 4.20 -2.76 -11.42
CA LEU A 157 3.55 -4.03 -11.75
C LEU A 157 2.20 -3.78 -12.43
N ASP A 158 2.10 -4.16 -13.71
CA ASP A 158 0.84 -4.09 -14.44
C ASP A 158 -0.01 -5.34 -14.22
N THR A 159 -1.01 -5.20 -13.38
CA THR A 159 -1.89 -6.29 -12.97
C THR A 159 -2.90 -6.71 -14.03
N SER A 160 -2.98 -6.00 -15.17
CA SER A 160 -3.77 -6.42 -16.32
C SER A 160 -3.00 -7.33 -17.28
N ARG A 161 -1.66 -7.43 -17.12
CA ARG A 161 -0.77 -8.14 -18.07
C ARG A 161 -0.11 -9.40 -17.51
N ALA A 162 -0.14 -9.60 -16.20
CA ALA A 162 0.49 -10.74 -15.57
C ALA A 162 -0.45 -11.43 -14.57
N SER A 163 -0.21 -12.71 -14.30
CA SER A 163 -1.00 -13.44 -13.30
C SER A 163 -0.63 -13.01 -11.87
N PRO A 164 -1.51 -13.20 -10.88
CA PRO A 164 -1.21 -12.89 -9.49
C PRO A 164 0.07 -13.58 -8.99
N GLU A 165 0.33 -14.81 -9.43
CA GLU A 165 1.52 -15.58 -9.05
C GLU A 165 2.80 -14.97 -9.62
N GLN A 166 2.77 -14.52 -10.87
CA GLN A 166 3.90 -13.85 -11.50
C GLN A 166 4.18 -12.52 -10.81
N LEU A 167 3.15 -11.71 -10.56
CA LEU A 167 3.27 -10.42 -9.86
C LEU A 167 3.85 -10.60 -8.46
N LEU A 168 3.41 -11.64 -7.74
CA LEU A 168 3.96 -11.97 -6.42
C LEU A 168 5.43 -12.37 -6.50
N SER A 169 5.80 -13.21 -7.48
CA SER A 169 7.20 -13.61 -7.69
C SER A 169 8.10 -12.41 -7.98
N ASP A 170 7.66 -11.49 -8.85
CA ASP A 170 8.43 -10.28 -9.19
C ASP A 170 8.58 -9.35 -7.97
N ALA A 171 7.52 -9.20 -7.18
CA ALA A 171 7.52 -8.41 -5.96
C ALA A 171 8.45 -9.02 -4.88
N LEU A 172 8.43 -10.34 -4.71
CA LEU A 172 9.34 -11.04 -3.79
C LEU A 172 10.80 -10.87 -4.20
N ASN A 173 11.11 -11.02 -5.48
CA ASN A 173 12.45 -10.79 -6.01
C ASN A 173 12.91 -9.35 -5.73
N TYR A 174 12.06 -8.35 -5.99
CA TYR A 174 12.38 -6.95 -5.74
C TYR A 174 12.61 -6.64 -4.25
N THR A 175 11.85 -7.24 -3.36
CA THR A 175 12.00 -7.03 -1.91
C THR A 175 13.18 -7.77 -1.30
N SER A 176 13.67 -8.82 -1.95
CA SER A 176 14.81 -9.65 -1.49
C SER A 176 16.17 -9.09 -1.93
N HIS A 177 16.23 -8.25 -2.97
CA HIS A 177 17.49 -7.65 -3.43
C HIS A 177 17.93 -6.55 -2.45
N ARG A 178 19.16 -6.68 -1.95
CA ARG A 178 19.83 -5.70 -1.07
C ARG A 178 20.41 -4.53 -1.85
#